data_d590d658f4becb841f1b3cdf80381620
#
_entry.id   d590d658f4becb841f1b3cdf80381620
#
_cell.length_a   1.000
_cell.length_b   1.000
_cell.length_c   1.000
_cell.angle_alpha   90.00
_cell.angle_beta   90.00
_cell.angle_gamma   90.00
#
_symmetry.space_group_name_H-M   'P 1'
#
loop_
_entity.id
_entity.type
_entity.pdbx_description
1 polymer ?
#
loop_
_entity_poly.entity_id
_entity_poly.type
_entity_poly.pdbx_seq_one_letter_code
_entity_poly.pdbx_strand_id
1 'polypeptide(L)'
;MEKKFLKVGNNINFKFNTDGLEYDLIPGIVYNIIVDRYTDTVSLQESGKLPLPSKVYCTSRDERFIDKVINSYNLSESGFTGVMLAGLKGSGKTVMAKMIANKSGLPIVNIDKNIRPHILRNIVEMLGDTSVCFLFDELDKVLADYDDSFLLQVLDGSDTKGKHMILFTCNDDSEISEYLIDRCSRIRYWREFEEMSPSLIMEVLNDKLNDKKEVKSLTDFIKDNFEVCSFDNIVSFVKEANNYPTTTFEELFEDMNLSSKGTIKPHARSCKENNHKNVKNKLASDDYCWTVC
;
A
#
# COMPACT_ATOMS: atom_id res chain seq x y z
N MET A 1 22.83 -14.04 25.32
CA MET A 1 21.61 -14.35 24.56
C MET A 1 21.96 -15.38 23.51
N GLU A 2 21.30 -16.53 23.49
CA GLU A 2 21.61 -17.55 22.50
C GLU A 2 20.99 -17.15 21.15
N LYS A 3 21.81 -17.11 20.10
CA LYS A 3 21.32 -16.74 18.77
C LYS A 3 20.41 -17.82 18.22
N LYS A 4 19.31 -17.41 17.57
CA LYS A 4 18.21 -18.28 17.18
C LYS A 4 18.18 -18.62 15.70
N PHE A 5 19.07 -18.03 14.92
CA PHE A 5 19.03 -18.14 13.46
C PHE A 5 20.29 -18.74 12.89
N LEU A 6 20.12 -19.57 11.86
CA LEU A 6 21.19 -20.16 11.06
C LEU A 6 21.02 -19.77 9.60
N LYS A 7 22.01 -19.12 8.99
CA LYS A 7 22.00 -18.78 7.56
C LYS A 7 22.67 -19.88 6.74
N VAL A 8 21.92 -20.43 5.77
CA VAL A 8 22.44 -21.40 4.79
C VAL A 8 22.14 -20.87 3.39
N GLY A 9 23.14 -20.35 2.70
CA GLY A 9 22.97 -19.62 1.44
C GLY A 9 22.13 -18.35 1.66
N ASN A 10 21.01 -18.22 0.93
CA ASN A 10 20.06 -17.10 1.08
C ASN A 10 18.94 -17.39 2.09
N ASN A 11 18.88 -18.61 2.63
CA ASN A 11 17.84 -19.00 3.59
C ASN A 11 18.33 -18.82 5.02
N ILE A 12 17.46 -18.31 5.87
CA ILE A 12 17.66 -18.11 7.30
C ILE A 12 16.70 -19.05 8.01
N ASN A 13 17.25 -20.08 8.66
CA ASN A 13 16.48 -21.09 9.36
C ASN A 13 16.51 -20.81 10.87
N PHE A 14 15.45 -21.23 11.57
CA PHE A 14 15.47 -21.22 13.03
C PHE A 14 16.42 -22.28 13.56
N LYS A 15 17.21 -21.92 14.58
CA LYS A 15 18.21 -22.81 15.16
C LYS A 15 17.55 -23.87 16.06
N PHE A 16 17.67 -25.12 15.69
CA PHE A 16 17.38 -26.26 16.51
C PHE A 16 18.65 -27.09 16.69
N ASN A 17 19.43 -26.84 17.74
CA ASN A 17 20.61 -27.64 18.15
C ASN A 17 21.59 -28.03 17.03
N THR A 18 22.01 -27.10 16.18
CA THR A 18 22.99 -27.39 15.12
C THR A 18 24.23 -26.52 15.25
N ASP A 19 25.40 -27.11 14.97
CA ASP A 19 26.69 -26.42 14.86
C ASP A 19 26.77 -25.66 13.54
N GLY A 20 26.12 -24.51 13.46
CA GLY A 20 26.09 -23.67 12.26
C GLY A 20 26.54 -22.24 12.55
N LEU A 21 26.73 -21.45 11.48
CA LEU A 21 26.95 -20.02 11.58
C LEU A 21 25.71 -19.33 12.12
N GLU A 22 25.85 -18.63 13.23
CA GLU A 22 24.78 -17.84 13.82
C GLU A 22 24.55 -16.58 13.02
N TYR A 23 23.29 -16.17 12.89
CA TYR A 23 22.88 -15.01 12.11
C TYR A 23 21.82 -14.20 12.87
N ASP A 24 22.00 -12.88 12.91
CA ASP A 24 21.01 -11.96 13.44
C ASP A 24 20.24 -11.32 12.28
N LEU A 25 18.92 -11.15 12.42
CA LEU A 25 18.13 -10.44 11.43
C LEU A 25 18.60 -8.97 11.32
N ILE A 26 18.84 -8.52 10.11
CA ILE A 26 19.38 -7.19 9.85
C ILE A 26 18.24 -6.15 9.87
N PRO A 27 18.37 -5.07 10.65
CA PRO A 27 17.43 -3.97 10.65
C PRO A 27 17.22 -3.38 9.24
N GLY A 28 15.94 -3.12 8.89
CA GLY A 28 15.55 -2.53 7.61
C GLY A 28 15.62 -3.48 6.41
N ILE A 29 15.96 -4.76 6.63
CA ILE A 29 15.91 -5.80 5.59
C ILE A 29 14.57 -6.54 5.67
N VAL A 30 14.01 -6.85 4.50
CA VAL A 30 12.79 -7.63 4.34
C VAL A 30 13.11 -9.10 4.27
N TYR A 31 12.35 -9.89 5.01
CA TYR A 31 12.40 -11.34 5.03
C TYR A 31 11.04 -11.90 4.62
N ASN A 32 11.04 -12.72 3.58
CA ASN A 32 9.85 -13.47 3.17
C ASN A 32 9.83 -14.83 3.88
N ILE A 33 8.64 -15.28 4.22
CA ILE A 33 8.43 -16.59 4.83
C ILE A 33 8.41 -17.64 3.73
N ILE A 34 9.25 -18.65 3.87
CA ILE A 34 9.27 -19.82 3.00
C ILE A 34 8.84 -21.03 3.83
N VAL A 35 7.80 -21.70 3.35
CA VAL A 35 7.28 -22.93 3.96
C VAL A 35 7.57 -24.09 3.03
N ASP A 36 8.30 -25.07 3.51
CA ASP A 36 8.45 -26.33 2.81
C ASP A 36 7.13 -27.13 2.90
N ARG A 37 6.54 -27.43 1.74
CA ARG A 37 5.20 -28.06 1.66
C ARG A 37 5.18 -29.51 2.12
N TYR A 38 6.33 -30.15 2.18
CA TYR A 38 6.44 -31.56 2.56
C TYR A 38 6.74 -31.75 4.04
N THR A 39 7.49 -30.84 4.63
CA THR A 39 7.96 -30.95 6.02
C THR A 39 7.31 -29.93 6.95
N ASP A 40 6.54 -28.98 6.40
CA ASP A 40 6.04 -27.78 7.11
C ASP A 40 7.15 -26.97 7.82
N THR A 41 8.41 -27.19 7.40
CA THR A 41 9.54 -26.42 7.94
C THR A 41 9.45 -24.98 7.45
N VAL A 42 9.58 -24.06 8.41
CA VAL A 42 9.54 -22.61 8.15
C VAL A 42 10.95 -22.06 8.12
N SER A 43 11.24 -21.24 7.13
CA SER A 43 12.48 -20.47 7.02
C SER A 43 12.19 -19.05 6.57
N LEU A 44 13.14 -18.14 6.81
CA LEU A 44 13.08 -16.77 6.35
C LEU A 44 14.08 -16.58 5.22
N GLN A 45 13.64 -15.99 4.11
CA GLN A 45 14.48 -15.66 2.97
C GLN A 45 14.70 -14.15 2.90
N GLU A 46 15.96 -13.73 2.89
CA GLU A 46 16.32 -12.33 2.72
C GLU A 46 15.93 -11.82 1.33
N SER A 47 15.19 -10.70 1.27
CA SER A 47 14.65 -10.08 0.05
C SER A 47 15.18 -8.66 -0.21
N GLY A 48 16.11 -8.18 0.62
CA GLY A 48 16.69 -6.85 0.52
C GLY A 48 15.87 -5.77 1.21
N LYS A 49 16.03 -4.50 0.79
CA LYS A 49 15.34 -3.36 1.41
C LYS A 49 13.94 -3.17 0.86
N LEU A 50 13.05 -2.66 1.70
CA LEU A 50 11.68 -2.31 1.29
C LEU A 50 11.70 -1.07 0.38
N PRO A 51 11.28 -1.19 -0.90
CA PRO A 51 11.33 -0.06 -1.82
C PRO A 51 10.25 0.98 -1.49
N LEU A 52 10.65 2.25 -1.55
CA LEU A 52 9.73 3.40 -1.52
C LEU A 52 9.78 4.14 -2.87
N PRO A 53 8.69 4.81 -3.26
CA PRO A 53 8.71 5.73 -4.40
C PRO A 53 9.76 6.83 -4.20
N SER A 54 10.32 7.36 -5.29
CA SER A 54 11.30 8.45 -5.24
C SER A 54 10.74 9.74 -4.61
N LYS A 55 9.42 9.93 -4.73
CA LYS A 55 8.69 11.01 -4.06
C LYS A 55 7.41 10.45 -3.44
N VAL A 56 7.20 10.77 -2.18
CA VAL A 56 5.99 10.45 -1.44
C VAL A 56 5.26 11.75 -1.14
N TYR A 57 3.95 11.77 -1.42
CA TYR A 57 3.08 12.90 -1.10
C TYR A 57 2.44 12.63 0.25
N CYS A 58 2.92 13.36 1.25
CA CYS A 58 2.47 13.22 2.63
C CYS A 58 2.02 14.57 3.18
N THR A 59 0.93 14.56 3.92
CA THR A 59 0.52 15.72 4.71
C THR A 59 1.31 15.77 6.03
N SER A 60 1.38 16.95 6.65
CA SER A 60 1.95 17.08 8.00
C SER A 60 1.22 16.23 9.05
N ARG A 61 -0.04 15.85 8.78
CA ARG A 61 -0.82 14.93 9.62
C ARG A 61 -0.28 13.50 9.49
N ASP A 62 0.12 13.10 8.29
CA ASP A 62 0.67 11.77 8.03
C ASP A 62 2.04 11.61 8.69
N GLU A 63 2.90 12.61 8.58
CA GLU A 63 4.20 12.61 9.25
C GLU A 63 4.06 12.49 10.77
N ARG A 64 3.17 13.31 11.37
CA ARG A 64 2.90 13.24 12.81
C ARG A 64 2.32 11.88 13.23
N PHE A 65 1.48 11.26 12.38
CA PHE A 65 0.95 9.93 12.65
C PHE A 65 2.07 8.89 12.68
N ILE A 66 2.96 8.90 11.68
CA ILE A 66 4.12 8.00 11.62
C ILE A 66 5.00 8.18 12.86
N ASP A 67 5.32 9.45 13.22
CA ASP A 67 6.14 9.74 14.41
C ASP A 67 5.49 9.23 15.70
N LYS A 68 4.17 9.39 15.83
CA LYS A 68 3.43 8.91 16.98
C LYS A 68 3.46 7.38 17.09
N VAL A 69 3.32 6.67 15.97
CA VAL A 69 3.43 5.20 15.92
C VAL A 69 4.81 4.74 16.38
N ILE A 70 5.86 5.32 15.81
CA ILE A 70 7.25 4.98 16.14
C ILE A 70 7.57 5.28 17.61
N ASN A 71 7.17 6.45 18.11
CA ASN A 71 7.38 6.82 19.51
C ASN A 71 6.64 5.87 20.47
N SER A 72 5.40 5.49 20.13
CA SER A 72 4.65 4.53 20.95
C SER A 72 5.30 3.15 20.96
N TYR A 73 5.78 2.68 19.83
CA TYR A 73 6.55 1.45 19.75
C TYR A 73 7.80 1.54 20.64
N ASN A 74 8.56 2.62 20.56
CA ASN A 74 9.79 2.80 21.33
C ASN A 74 9.54 2.79 22.85
N LEU A 75 8.41 3.32 23.30
CA LEU A 75 8.00 3.38 24.69
C LEU A 75 7.39 2.06 25.22
N SER A 76 7.01 1.14 24.34
CA SER A 76 6.50 -0.17 24.76
C SER A 76 7.63 -1.04 25.29
N GLU A 77 7.36 -1.83 26.31
CA GLU A 77 8.33 -2.76 26.92
C GLU A 77 8.29 -4.14 26.24
N SER A 78 7.11 -4.62 25.86
CA SER A 78 6.88 -5.91 25.22
C SER A 78 5.56 -5.93 24.43
N GLY A 79 5.30 -7.02 23.73
CA GLY A 79 4.06 -7.27 22.99
C GLY A 79 4.02 -6.57 21.62
N PHE A 80 2.81 -6.36 21.11
CA PHE A 80 2.59 -5.81 19.78
C PHE A 80 2.20 -4.33 19.79
N THR A 81 2.76 -3.55 18.86
CA THR A 81 2.22 -2.25 18.48
C THR A 81 1.52 -2.44 17.14
N GLY A 82 0.20 -2.59 17.19
CA GLY A 82 -0.64 -2.81 16.01
C GLY A 82 -1.04 -1.49 15.34
N VAL A 83 -0.96 -1.47 14.01
CA VAL A 83 -1.37 -0.34 13.15
C VAL A 83 -2.22 -0.87 12.00
N MET A 84 -3.43 -0.34 11.85
CA MET A 84 -4.31 -0.60 10.73
C MET A 84 -4.37 0.63 9.81
N LEU A 85 -4.14 0.42 8.53
CA LEU A 85 -4.28 1.40 7.46
C LEU A 85 -5.40 0.92 6.54
N ALA A 86 -6.62 1.42 6.74
CA ALA A 86 -7.83 0.98 6.03
C ALA A 86 -8.31 2.02 5.02
N GLY A 87 -9.18 1.63 4.10
CA GLY A 87 -9.89 2.52 3.21
C GLY A 87 -9.53 2.38 1.73
N LEU A 88 -9.74 3.44 0.98
CA LEU A 88 -9.79 3.45 -0.47
C LEU A 88 -8.57 2.81 -1.16
N LYS A 89 -8.83 1.92 -2.14
CA LYS A 89 -7.77 1.33 -2.98
C LYS A 89 -7.02 2.41 -3.77
N GLY A 90 -5.68 2.27 -3.88
CA GLY A 90 -4.85 3.25 -4.58
C GLY A 90 -4.65 4.58 -3.84
N SER A 91 -4.99 4.67 -2.55
CA SER A 91 -4.86 5.88 -1.72
C SER A 91 -3.49 6.06 -1.05
N GLY A 92 -2.59 5.06 -1.14
CA GLY A 92 -1.24 5.14 -0.57
C GLY A 92 -1.03 4.38 0.75
N LYS A 93 -1.99 3.54 1.20
CA LYS A 93 -1.88 2.72 2.43
C LYS A 93 -0.59 1.92 2.49
N THR A 94 -0.30 1.13 1.44
CA THR A 94 0.93 0.33 1.34
C THR A 94 2.20 1.18 1.40
N VAL A 95 2.17 2.39 0.81
CA VAL A 95 3.31 3.33 0.89
C VAL A 95 3.51 3.80 2.32
N MET A 96 2.44 4.18 3.04
CA MET A 96 2.54 4.57 4.44
C MET A 96 3.00 3.42 5.34
N ALA A 97 2.48 2.19 5.13
CA ALA A 97 2.97 1.01 5.85
C ALA A 97 4.48 0.82 5.66
N LYS A 98 4.97 0.92 4.42
CA LYS A 98 6.40 0.85 4.10
C LYS A 98 7.22 1.97 4.75
N MET A 99 6.68 3.18 4.83
CA MET A 99 7.34 4.29 5.52
C MET A 99 7.48 4.03 7.02
N ILE A 100 6.41 3.55 7.67
CA ILE A 100 6.44 3.16 9.08
C ILE A 100 7.45 2.04 9.31
N ALA A 101 7.38 0.98 8.49
CA ALA A 101 8.30 -0.16 8.59
C ALA A 101 9.76 0.26 8.45
N ASN A 102 10.10 1.06 7.44
CA ASN A 102 11.48 1.57 7.26
C ASN A 102 11.91 2.48 8.42
N LYS A 103 11.01 3.34 8.92
CA LYS A 103 11.32 4.27 10.03
C LYS A 103 11.46 3.55 11.36
N SER A 104 10.85 2.38 11.53
CA SER A 104 10.96 1.58 12.75
C SER A 104 12.38 1.09 13.01
N GLY A 105 13.18 0.96 11.97
CA GLY A 105 14.53 0.38 12.05
C GLY A 105 14.55 -1.11 12.42
N LEU A 106 13.41 -1.80 12.33
CA LEU A 106 13.31 -3.23 12.63
C LEU A 106 13.60 -4.07 11.38
N PRO A 107 14.03 -5.34 11.54
CA PRO A 107 13.89 -6.35 10.49
C PRO A 107 12.40 -6.48 10.13
N ILE A 108 12.11 -6.59 8.84
CA ILE A 108 10.73 -6.60 8.34
C ILE A 108 10.39 -8.01 7.87
N VAL A 109 9.35 -8.61 8.47
CA VAL A 109 8.84 -9.91 8.04
C VAL A 109 7.57 -9.68 7.20
N ASN A 110 7.69 -9.94 5.91
CA ASN A 110 6.58 -9.81 4.97
C ASN A 110 5.67 -11.05 5.06
N ILE A 111 4.39 -10.83 5.32
CA ILE A 111 3.40 -11.89 5.45
C ILE A 111 2.62 -12.01 4.14
N ASP A 112 2.75 -13.18 3.50
CA ASP A 112 1.99 -13.48 2.29
C ASP A 112 0.51 -13.72 2.61
N LYS A 113 -0.37 -13.34 1.70
CA LYS A 113 -1.82 -13.52 1.82
C LYS A 113 -2.27 -14.98 1.97
N ASN A 114 -1.45 -15.94 1.54
CA ASN A 114 -1.73 -17.36 1.67
C ASN A 114 -1.12 -17.98 2.93
N ILE A 115 -0.68 -17.16 3.89
CA ILE A 115 -0.10 -17.67 5.15
C ILE A 115 -1.14 -18.47 5.94
N ARG A 116 -0.80 -19.70 6.29
CA ARG A 116 -1.68 -20.50 7.16
C ARG A 116 -1.57 -20.05 8.61
N PRO A 117 -2.69 -19.93 9.35
CA PRO A 117 -2.71 -19.42 10.73
C PRO A 117 -1.67 -20.01 11.67
N HIS A 118 -1.51 -21.35 11.66
CA HIS A 118 -0.55 -22.04 12.52
C HIS A 118 0.92 -21.69 12.17
N ILE A 119 1.21 -21.41 10.91
CA ILE A 119 2.55 -20.99 10.48
C ILE A 119 2.91 -19.63 11.10
N LEU A 120 1.98 -18.67 11.05
CA LEU A 120 2.20 -17.36 11.65
C LEU A 120 2.49 -17.47 13.15
N ARG A 121 1.70 -18.27 13.88
CA ARG A 121 1.91 -18.49 15.31
C ARG A 121 3.28 -19.12 15.58
N ASN A 122 3.64 -20.15 14.83
CA ASN A 122 4.97 -20.78 14.94
C ASN A 122 6.11 -19.78 14.73
N ILE A 123 5.98 -18.88 13.75
CA ILE A 123 7.00 -17.84 13.47
C ILE A 123 7.14 -16.91 14.66
N VAL A 124 6.05 -16.42 15.23
CA VAL A 124 6.07 -15.52 16.39
C VAL A 124 6.72 -16.21 17.59
N GLU A 125 6.37 -17.46 17.87
CA GLU A 125 6.97 -18.26 18.92
C GLU A 125 8.48 -18.48 18.70
N MET A 126 8.90 -18.76 17.46
CA MET A 126 10.30 -18.99 17.08
C MET A 126 11.15 -17.73 17.12
N LEU A 127 10.58 -16.57 16.81
CA LEU A 127 11.24 -15.26 16.94
C LEU A 127 11.57 -14.97 18.43
N GLY A 128 10.68 -15.36 19.32
CA GLY A 128 10.84 -15.20 20.77
C GLY A 128 11.01 -13.73 21.18
N ASP A 129 12.22 -13.32 21.58
CA ASP A 129 12.56 -11.94 21.98
C ASP A 129 13.15 -11.10 20.84
N THR A 130 13.35 -11.67 19.64
CA THR A 130 13.83 -10.92 18.47
C THR A 130 12.75 -9.99 17.95
N SER A 131 12.96 -8.68 18.10
CA SER A 131 12.00 -7.67 17.67
C SER A 131 11.96 -7.56 16.14
N VAL A 132 10.75 -7.61 15.56
CA VAL A 132 10.52 -7.47 14.11
C VAL A 132 9.30 -6.61 13.82
N CYS A 133 9.22 -6.12 12.60
CA CYS A 133 8.03 -5.49 12.03
C CYS A 133 7.35 -6.48 11.08
N PHE A 134 6.16 -6.97 11.43
CA PHE A 134 5.33 -7.76 10.53
C PHE A 134 4.56 -6.85 9.60
N LEU A 135 4.59 -7.13 8.30
CA LEU A 135 3.87 -6.39 7.28
C LEU A 135 2.84 -7.29 6.60
N PHE A 136 1.56 -7.01 6.83
CA PHE A 136 0.41 -7.62 6.14
C PHE A 136 -0.13 -6.64 5.12
N ASP A 137 0.19 -6.87 3.85
CA ASP A 137 -0.39 -6.07 2.76
C ASP A 137 -1.69 -6.75 2.27
N GLU A 138 -2.79 -5.99 2.20
CA GLU A 138 -4.12 -6.47 1.83
C GLU A 138 -4.66 -7.57 2.77
N LEU A 139 -4.82 -7.25 4.06
CA LEU A 139 -5.36 -8.17 5.08
C LEU A 139 -6.75 -8.71 4.70
N ASP A 140 -7.59 -7.91 4.05
CA ASP A 140 -8.89 -8.33 3.51
C ASP A 140 -8.80 -9.61 2.66
N LYS A 141 -7.72 -9.80 1.92
CA LYS A 141 -7.50 -11.04 1.13
C LYS A 141 -7.10 -12.23 1.99
N VAL A 142 -6.46 -12.02 3.12
CA VAL A 142 -6.15 -13.09 4.09
C VAL A 142 -7.42 -13.53 4.79
N LEU A 143 -8.26 -12.56 5.18
CA LEU A 143 -9.52 -12.82 5.89
C LEU A 143 -10.59 -13.44 4.99
N ALA A 144 -10.48 -13.33 3.67
CA ALA A 144 -11.36 -14.03 2.74
C ALA A 144 -11.26 -15.58 2.86
N ASP A 145 -10.09 -16.08 3.25
CA ASP A 145 -9.83 -17.52 3.41
C ASP A 145 -9.88 -17.98 4.87
N TYR A 146 -9.66 -17.07 5.83
CA TYR A 146 -9.58 -17.36 7.27
C TYR A 146 -10.27 -16.25 8.06
N ASP A 147 -11.03 -16.63 9.10
CA ASP A 147 -11.52 -15.64 10.07
C ASP A 147 -10.35 -15.00 10.84
N ASP A 148 -10.58 -13.84 11.47
CA ASP A 148 -9.54 -13.08 12.15
C ASP A 148 -9.16 -13.66 13.54
N SER A 149 -9.75 -14.77 13.95
CA SER A 149 -9.48 -15.41 15.27
C SER A 149 -8.01 -15.80 15.44
N PHE A 150 -7.32 -16.13 14.34
CA PHE A 150 -5.90 -16.44 14.39
C PHE A 150 -5.05 -15.22 14.72
N LEU A 151 -5.42 -14.03 14.23
CA LEU A 151 -4.74 -12.78 14.58
C LEU A 151 -4.96 -12.44 16.06
N LEU A 152 -6.18 -12.69 16.57
CA LEU A 152 -6.48 -12.51 17.98
C LEU A 152 -5.57 -13.37 18.85
N GLN A 153 -5.36 -14.65 18.49
CA GLN A 153 -4.46 -15.54 19.20
C GLN A 153 -3.00 -15.08 19.18
N VAL A 154 -2.54 -14.53 18.04
CA VAL A 154 -1.19 -13.99 17.90
C VAL A 154 -1.01 -12.72 18.71
N LEU A 155 -1.97 -11.78 18.62
CA LEU A 155 -1.87 -10.46 19.25
C LEU A 155 -2.12 -10.50 20.78
N ASP A 156 -2.97 -11.43 21.25
CA ASP A 156 -3.23 -11.64 22.69
C ASP A 156 -2.21 -12.59 23.30
N GLY A 157 -1.36 -13.22 22.50
CA GLY A 157 -0.39 -14.21 22.98
C GLY A 157 0.41 -13.70 24.16
N SER A 158 0.08 -14.19 25.36
CA SER A 158 0.76 -13.91 26.62
C SER A 158 2.24 -14.33 26.64
N ASP A 159 2.66 -15.07 25.61
CA ASP A 159 3.96 -15.71 25.52
C ASP A 159 4.98 -15.00 24.63
N THR A 160 4.58 -13.91 23.96
CA THR A 160 5.52 -13.09 23.18
C THR A 160 6.43 -12.30 24.10
N LYS A 161 7.65 -12.80 24.29
CA LYS A 161 8.70 -12.11 25.06
C LYS A 161 9.28 -10.92 24.31
N GLY A 162 9.10 -10.90 23.00
CA GLY A 162 9.61 -9.84 22.11
C GLY A 162 8.71 -8.61 22.08
N LYS A 163 9.28 -7.54 21.55
CA LYS A 163 8.59 -6.30 21.25
C LYS A 163 8.46 -6.18 19.73
N HIS A 164 7.25 -6.31 19.21
CA HIS A 164 7.00 -6.36 17.78
C HIS A 164 6.12 -5.18 17.32
N MET A 165 6.31 -4.79 16.07
CA MET A 165 5.37 -3.94 15.35
C MET A 165 4.58 -4.81 14.38
N ILE A 166 3.29 -4.54 14.19
CA ILE A 166 2.49 -5.21 13.18
C ILE A 166 1.69 -4.17 12.40
N LEU A 167 1.87 -4.19 11.09
CA LEU A 167 1.27 -3.25 10.16
C LEU A 167 0.32 -4.00 9.23
N PHE A 168 -0.93 -3.55 9.20
CA PHE A 168 -1.95 -4.07 8.33
C PHE A 168 -2.36 -3.00 7.32
N THR A 169 -2.52 -3.37 6.06
CA THR A 169 -3.29 -2.60 5.09
C THR A 169 -4.57 -3.35 4.74
N CYS A 170 -5.68 -2.63 4.54
CA CYS A 170 -6.97 -3.20 4.25
C CYS A 170 -7.74 -2.30 3.28
N ASN A 171 -8.35 -2.88 2.23
CA ASN A 171 -9.17 -2.11 1.31
C ASN A 171 -10.65 -2.15 1.71
N ASP A 172 -11.09 -3.25 2.32
CA ASP A 172 -12.44 -3.46 2.81
C ASP A 172 -12.35 -4.01 4.25
N ASP A 173 -12.83 -3.22 5.19
CA ASP A 173 -12.80 -3.55 6.62
C ASP A 173 -14.05 -4.29 7.11
N SER A 174 -14.99 -4.60 6.22
CA SER A 174 -16.24 -5.30 6.55
C SER A 174 -16.02 -6.70 7.13
N GLU A 175 -14.91 -7.37 6.78
CA GLU A 175 -14.53 -8.69 7.27
C GLU A 175 -13.72 -8.65 8.57
N ILE A 176 -13.37 -7.44 9.05
CA ILE A 176 -12.60 -7.28 10.29
C ILE A 176 -13.56 -7.26 11.46
N SER A 177 -13.43 -8.22 12.39
CA SER A 177 -14.32 -8.27 13.55
C SER A 177 -14.08 -7.11 14.52
N GLU A 178 -15.16 -6.72 15.23
CA GLU A 178 -15.08 -5.75 16.33
C GLU A 178 -14.07 -6.19 17.39
N TYR A 179 -13.91 -7.49 17.61
CA TYR A 179 -12.94 -8.02 18.59
C TYR A 179 -11.48 -7.66 18.26
N LEU A 180 -11.14 -7.49 16.99
CA LEU A 180 -9.81 -7.06 16.58
C LEU A 180 -9.63 -5.55 16.77
N ILE A 181 -10.69 -4.78 16.53
CA ILE A 181 -10.66 -3.30 16.54
C ILE A 181 -10.80 -2.73 17.95
N ASP A 182 -11.69 -3.29 18.77
CA ASP A 182 -12.10 -2.72 20.07
C ASP A 182 -11.02 -2.74 21.16
N ARG A 183 -9.90 -3.44 20.94
CA ARG A 183 -8.82 -3.50 21.92
C ARG A 183 -7.57 -2.78 21.44
N CYS A 184 -7.29 -1.61 22.04
CA CYS A 184 -6.05 -0.86 21.79
C CYS A 184 -4.76 -1.64 22.11
N SER A 185 -4.85 -2.77 22.82
CA SER A 185 -3.73 -3.70 23.02
C SER A 185 -3.41 -4.51 21.77
N ARG A 186 -4.36 -4.64 20.83
CA ARG A 186 -4.21 -5.36 19.56
C ARG A 186 -3.88 -4.38 18.43
N ILE A 187 -4.86 -3.52 18.05
CA ILE A 187 -4.67 -2.45 17.07
C ILE A 187 -4.72 -1.13 17.82
N ARG A 188 -3.56 -0.55 18.07
CA ARG A 188 -3.43 0.71 18.81
C ARG A 188 -3.72 1.91 17.94
N TYR A 189 -3.43 1.83 16.65
CA TYR A 189 -3.57 2.90 15.69
C TYR A 189 -4.40 2.45 14.52
N TRP A 190 -5.44 3.22 14.25
CA TRP A 190 -6.28 3.09 13.06
C TRP A 190 -6.18 4.37 12.25
N ARG A 191 -5.87 4.23 10.96
CA ARG A 191 -5.83 5.34 10.02
C ARG A 191 -6.68 5.00 8.81
N GLU A 192 -7.72 5.78 8.60
CA GLU A 192 -8.55 5.68 7.41
C GLU A 192 -7.98 6.53 6.28
N PHE A 193 -7.95 5.97 5.09
CA PHE A 193 -7.52 6.58 3.85
C PHE A 193 -8.73 6.87 2.99
N GLU A 194 -9.08 8.13 2.96
CA GLU A 194 -10.15 8.70 2.16
C GLU A 194 -9.63 9.14 0.79
N GLU A 195 -10.49 9.78 0.01
CA GLU A 195 -10.12 10.45 -1.23
C GLU A 195 -9.08 11.55 -0.99
N MET A 196 -8.29 11.81 -2.03
CA MET A 196 -7.29 12.87 -1.98
C MET A 196 -7.93 14.24 -1.80
N SER A 197 -7.41 15.02 -0.86
CA SER A 197 -7.84 16.40 -0.70
C SER A 197 -7.49 17.24 -1.93
N PRO A 198 -8.28 18.28 -2.24
CA PRO A 198 -8.00 19.17 -3.37
C PRO A 198 -6.59 19.79 -3.35
N SER A 199 -6.06 20.09 -2.17
CA SER A 199 -4.70 20.60 -2.01
C SER A 199 -3.63 19.59 -2.40
N LEU A 200 -3.83 18.33 -2.04
CA LEU A 200 -2.93 17.24 -2.39
C LEU A 200 -3.02 16.91 -3.89
N ILE A 201 -4.23 16.94 -4.47
CA ILE A 201 -4.41 16.82 -5.94
C ILE A 201 -3.61 17.90 -6.66
N MET A 202 -3.75 19.18 -6.24
CA MET A 202 -3.00 20.28 -6.85
C MET A 202 -1.49 20.11 -6.71
N GLU A 203 -0.99 19.59 -5.59
CA GLU A 203 0.44 19.31 -5.40
C GLU A 203 0.92 18.26 -6.41
N VAL A 204 0.18 17.14 -6.54
CA VAL A 204 0.50 16.08 -7.50
C VAL A 204 0.49 16.61 -8.94
N LEU A 205 -0.53 17.42 -9.30
CA LEU A 205 -0.65 18.01 -10.62
C LEU A 205 0.50 19.00 -10.89
N ASN A 206 0.84 19.85 -9.93
CA ASN A 206 1.97 20.76 -10.05
C ASN A 206 3.31 20.05 -10.25
N ASP A 207 3.44 18.84 -9.72
CA ASP A 207 4.65 18.03 -9.89
C ASP A 207 4.66 17.30 -11.23
N LYS A 208 3.57 16.62 -11.58
CA LYS A 208 3.52 15.63 -12.63
C LYS A 208 2.96 16.12 -13.98
N LEU A 209 2.10 17.15 -13.98
CA LEU A 209 1.52 17.69 -15.22
C LEU A 209 2.55 18.54 -15.97
N ASN A 210 2.71 18.31 -17.28
CA ASN A 210 3.67 19.02 -18.10
C ASN A 210 3.27 20.51 -18.30
N ASP A 211 2.02 20.78 -18.65
CA ASP A 211 1.52 22.16 -18.79
C ASP A 211 0.93 22.65 -17.47
N LYS A 212 1.71 23.47 -16.77
CA LYS A 212 1.32 24.03 -15.46
C LYS A 212 0.12 24.98 -15.52
N LYS A 213 -0.23 25.49 -16.70
CA LYS A 213 -1.40 26.36 -16.88
C LYS A 213 -2.72 25.57 -16.74
N GLU A 214 -2.66 24.27 -17.00
CA GLU A 214 -3.83 23.38 -16.91
C GLU A 214 -4.09 22.86 -15.49
N VAL A 215 -3.20 23.07 -14.52
CA VAL A 215 -3.34 22.54 -13.16
C VAL A 215 -4.68 22.87 -12.54
N LYS A 216 -5.13 24.13 -12.65
CA LYS A 216 -6.41 24.55 -12.07
C LYS A 216 -7.58 23.88 -12.78
N SER A 217 -7.62 23.95 -14.12
CA SER A 217 -8.69 23.36 -14.94
C SER A 217 -8.78 21.85 -14.72
N LEU A 218 -7.64 21.15 -14.68
CA LEU A 218 -7.62 19.72 -14.42
C LEU A 218 -8.02 19.39 -12.98
N THR A 219 -7.65 20.21 -11.99
CA THR A 219 -8.11 20.01 -10.60
C THR A 219 -9.64 20.11 -10.51
N ASP A 220 -10.23 21.10 -11.19
CA ASP A 220 -11.67 21.31 -11.20
C ASP A 220 -12.37 20.17 -11.94
N PHE A 221 -11.81 19.72 -13.08
CA PHE A 221 -12.31 18.57 -13.83
C PHE A 221 -12.33 17.28 -12.98
N ILE A 222 -11.22 16.97 -12.27
CA ILE A 222 -11.13 15.80 -11.39
C ILE A 222 -12.20 15.85 -10.30
N LYS A 223 -12.35 16.98 -9.62
CA LYS A 223 -13.35 17.15 -8.55
C LYS A 223 -14.78 16.94 -9.03
N ASP A 224 -15.10 17.45 -10.22
CA ASP A 224 -16.45 17.45 -10.75
C ASP A 224 -16.84 16.12 -11.37
N ASN A 225 -15.89 15.35 -11.87
CA ASN A 225 -16.18 14.17 -12.68
C ASN A 225 -15.73 12.83 -12.08
N PHE A 226 -14.62 12.77 -11.35
CA PHE A 226 -14.15 11.50 -10.78
C PHE A 226 -15.03 11.06 -9.62
N GLU A 227 -15.61 9.87 -9.71
CA GLU A 227 -16.33 9.25 -8.59
C GLU A 227 -15.36 8.89 -7.46
N VAL A 228 -14.15 8.44 -7.81
CA VAL A 228 -13.11 8.02 -6.86
C VAL A 228 -11.82 8.77 -7.15
N CYS A 229 -11.47 9.72 -6.28
CA CYS A 229 -10.23 10.50 -6.36
C CYS A 229 -9.08 9.81 -5.62
N SER A 230 -8.66 8.62 -6.09
CA SER A 230 -7.47 7.94 -5.57
C SER A 230 -6.20 8.49 -6.20
N PHE A 231 -5.05 8.31 -5.51
CA PHE A 231 -3.74 8.71 -6.05
C PHE A 231 -3.44 8.02 -7.38
N ASP A 232 -3.78 6.74 -7.50
CA ASP A 232 -3.52 5.94 -8.68
C ASP A 232 -4.34 6.46 -9.89
N ASN A 233 -5.64 6.72 -9.70
CA ASN A 233 -6.49 7.28 -10.75
C ASN A 233 -5.98 8.63 -11.24
N ILE A 234 -5.61 9.52 -10.32
CA ILE A 234 -5.13 10.86 -10.65
C ILE A 234 -3.80 10.80 -11.40
N VAL A 235 -2.84 10.00 -10.94
CA VAL A 235 -1.53 9.88 -11.60
C VAL A 235 -1.67 9.24 -12.98
N SER A 236 -2.53 8.24 -13.12
CA SER A 236 -2.81 7.61 -14.42
C SER A 236 -3.43 8.60 -15.40
N PHE A 237 -4.41 9.38 -14.94
CA PHE A 237 -5.03 10.42 -15.78
C PHE A 237 -4.05 11.51 -16.18
N VAL A 238 -3.21 11.99 -15.27
CA VAL A 238 -2.16 12.97 -15.57
C VAL A 238 -1.18 12.46 -16.63
N LYS A 239 -0.84 11.17 -16.57
CA LYS A 239 0.03 10.53 -17.57
C LYS A 239 -0.61 10.57 -18.95
N GLU A 240 -1.90 10.24 -19.06
CA GLU A 240 -2.62 10.33 -20.34
C GLU A 240 -2.77 11.78 -20.81
N ALA A 241 -3.09 12.72 -19.93
CA ALA A 241 -3.15 14.14 -20.27
C ALA A 241 -1.81 14.69 -20.78
N ASN A 242 -0.69 14.20 -20.28
CA ASN A 242 0.64 14.54 -20.77
C ASN A 242 0.96 13.89 -22.12
N ASN A 243 0.51 12.65 -22.36
CA ASN A 243 0.73 11.91 -23.59
C ASN A 243 -0.09 12.49 -24.76
N TYR A 244 -1.29 12.96 -24.46
CA TYR A 244 -2.25 13.47 -25.44
C TYR A 244 -2.65 14.93 -25.16
N PRO A 245 -1.72 15.90 -25.38
CA PRO A 245 -1.94 17.30 -24.99
C PRO A 245 -3.01 18.03 -25.82
N THR A 246 -3.45 17.46 -26.94
CA THR A 246 -4.47 18.03 -27.83
C THR A 246 -5.86 17.41 -27.63
N THR A 247 -5.96 16.30 -26.90
CA THR A 247 -7.21 15.61 -26.59
C THR A 247 -7.88 16.29 -25.39
N THR A 248 -9.20 16.42 -25.38
CA THR A 248 -9.93 17.03 -24.26
C THR A 248 -9.87 16.15 -23.01
N PHE A 249 -10.13 16.72 -21.83
CA PHE A 249 -10.17 15.92 -20.61
C PHE A 249 -11.33 14.93 -20.60
N GLU A 250 -12.44 15.32 -21.22
CA GLU A 250 -13.65 14.49 -21.37
C GLU A 250 -13.34 13.23 -22.19
N GLU A 251 -12.75 13.41 -23.39
CA GLU A 251 -12.37 12.29 -24.26
C GLU A 251 -11.39 11.35 -23.56
N LEU A 252 -10.35 11.89 -22.88
CA LEU A 252 -9.40 11.06 -22.12
C LEU A 252 -10.10 10.29 -21.00
N PHE A 253 -11.07 10.93 -20.32
CA PHE A 253 -11.79 10.30 -19.23
C PHE A 253 -12.70 9.17 -19.73
N GLU A 254 -13.38 9.37 -20.86
CA GLU A 254 -14.25 8.37 -21.50
C GLU A 254 -13.46 7.15 -22.00
N ASP A 255 -12.23 7.37 -22.49
CA ASP A 255 -11.35 6.30 -22.98
C ASP A 255 -10.69 5.48 -21.84
N MET A 256 -10.69 6.01 -20.62
CA MET A 256 -10.06 5.35 -19.47
C MET A 256 -11.10 4.57 -18.64
N ASN A 257 -10.63 3.53 -17.95
CA ASN A 257 -11.45 2.77 -16.99
C ASN A 257 -11.62 3.56 -15.67
N LEU A 258 -12.35 4.68 -15.73
CA LEU A 258 -12.62 5.57 -14.61
C LEU A 258 -14.13 5.70 -14.39
N SER A 259 -14.56 5.73 -13.12
CA SER A 259 -15.97 5.92 -12.77
C SER A 259 -16.29 7.41 -12.62
N SER A 260 -17.42 7.84 -13.20
CA SER A 260 -17.91 9.21 -13.14
C SER A 260 -18.98 9.40 -12.06
N LYS A 261 -18.95 10.55 -11.39
CA LYS A 261 -20.03 11.01 -10.45
C LYS A 261 -21.40 11.17 -11.11
N GLY A 262 -21.43 11.22 -12.44
CA GLY A 262 -22.65 11.44 -13.21
C GLY A 262 -22.34 11.88 -14.64
N THR A 263 -23.16 12.78 -15.21
CA THR A 263 -22.85 13.36 -16.54
C THR A 263 -21.55 14.15 -16.49
N ILE A 264 -20.62 13.85 -17.40
CA ILE A 264 -19.30 14.49 -17.46
C ILE A 264 -19.47 15.99 -17.72
N LYS A 265 -18.88 16.80 -16.83
CA LYS A 265 -18.86 18.26 -16.94
C LYS A 265 -17.59 18.69 -17.65
N PRO A 266 -17.70 19.41 -18.78
CA PRO A 266 -16.54 19.83 -19.56
C PRO A 266 -15.72 20.91 -18.84
N HIS A 267 -14.40 20.82 -18.99
CA HIS A 267 -13.43 21.80 -18.50
C HIS A 267 -12.41 22.11 -19.60
N ALA A 268 -12.28 23.38 -19.94
CA ALA A 268 -11.38 23.79 -21.01
C ALA A 268 -9.91 23.51 -20.71
N ARG A 269 -9.22 22.83 -21.61
CA ARG A 269 -7.76 22.79 -21.66
C ARG A 269 -7.22 24.09 -22.24
N SER A 270 -6.04 24.51 -21.81
CA SER A 270 -5.31 25.60 -22.46
C SER A 270 -4.70 25.10 -23.79
N CYS A 271 -5.56 24.87 -24.79
CA CYS A 271 -5.07 24.52 -26.11
C CYS A 271 -4.14 25.63 -26.61
N LYS A 272 -2.91 25.30 -26.96
CA LYS A 272 -2.13 26.13 -27.87
C LYS A 272 -2.91 26.15 -29.16
N GLU A 273 -3.53 27.30 -29.50
CA GLU A 273 -4.06 27.54 -30.82
C GLU A 273 -2.92 27.30 -31.83
N ASN A 274 -2.91 26.12 -32.43
CA ASN A 274 -2.17 25.91 -33.64
C ASN A 274 -2.91 26.72 -34.71
N ASN A 275 -2.36 27.88 -35.08
CA ASN A 275 -2.72 28.64 -36.25
C ASN A 275 -2.59 27.76 -37.49
N HIS A 276 -3.56 26.92 -37.74
CA HIS A 276 -3.83 26.40 -39.08
C HIS A 276 -5.05 27.11 -39.61
N LYS A 277 -4.75 28.21 -40.33
CA LYS A 277 -5.67 28.85 -41.24
C LYS A 277 -6.29 27.81 -42.16
N ASN A 278 -7.62 27.83 -42.17
CA ASN A 278 -8.50 27.54 -43.30
C ASN A 278 -8.01 26.54 -44.37
N VAL A 279 -8.53 25.33 -44.31
CA VAL A 279 -8.93 24.65 -45.54
C VAL A 279 -10.40 24.25 -45.37
N LYS A 280 -11.29 25.17 -45.78
CA LYS A 280 -12.63 24.78 -46.21
C LYS A 280 -12.44 24.02 -47.52
N ASN A 281 -12.84 22.77 -47.59
CA ASN A 281 -13.77 22.29 -48.61
C ASN A 281 -13.94 20.77 -48.54
N LYS A 282 -15.25 20.40 -48.46
CA LYS A 282 -15.91 19.31 -49.16
C LYS A 282 -15.23 17.93 -49.09
N LEU A 283 -15.90 17.02 -48.42
CA LEU A 283 -16.48 15.89 -49.17
C LEU A 283 -17.55 15.21 -48.32
N ALA A 284 -18.64 14.89 -48.98
CA ALA A 284 -19.85 14.28 -48.51
C ALA A 284 -19.60 12.78 -48.24
N SER A 285 -20.45 12.27 -47.36
CA SER A 285 -20.97 10.89 -47.33
C SER A 285 -20.06 9.77 -47.82
N ASP A 286 -19.70 8.88 -46.88
CA ASP A 286 -19.85 7.46 -47.16
C ASP A 286 -19.87 6.66 -45.84
N ASP A 287 -20.99 5.95 -45.71
CA ASP A 287 -21.25 4.91 -44.72
C ASP A 287 -20.17 3.81 -44.80
N TYR A 288 -19.53 3.47 -43.68
CA TYR A 288 -18.88 2.18 -43.52
C TYR A 288 -19.39 1.45 -42.31
N CYS A 289 -20.26 0.50 -42.61
CA CYS A 289 -20.71 -0.59 -41.78
C CYS A 289 -19.54 -1.56 -41.48
N TRP A 290 -19.21 -1.80 -40.28
CA TRP A 290 -18.29 -2.88 -39.87
C TRP A 290 -19.07 -4.19 -39.74
N THR A 291 -18.85 -5.07 -40.69
CA THR A 291 -19.26 -6.48 -40.57
C THR A 291 -18.14 -7.28 -39.91
N VAL A 292 -18.55 -8.07 -38.93
CA VAL A 292 -17.78 -9.03 -38.16
C VAL A 292 -17.11 -10.08 -39.08
N CYS A 293 -15.85 -10.39 -38.82
CA CYS A 293 -15.29 -11.74 -38.93
C CYS A 293 -14.48 -12.04 -37.68
#